data_8d59d6117adc659d8319a0c8c86cacd5
#
_entry.id   8d59d6117adc659d8319a0c8c86cacd5
#
_cell.length_a   1.000
_cell.length_b   1.000
_cell.length_c   1.000
_cell.angle_alpha   90.00
_cell.angle_beta   90.00
_cell.angle_gamma   90.00
#
_symmetry.space_group_name_H-M   'P 1'
#
loop_
_entity.id
_entity.type
_entity.pdbx_description
1 polymer ?
#
loop_
_entity_poly.entity_id
_entity_poly.type
_entity_poly.pdbx_seq_one_letter_code
_entity_poly.pdbx_strand_id
1 'polypeptide(L)'
;LQAEQEKAEQERLARLQADKELPPVEDEQVQQAKEKVKEKETAKSSTAISKPIDVENSYKSMQLMAENGYKLIDMQQGQLRYLASATCSVGTEKACLSGFTHYQNIDKANAIQTGISGAYRFDINQTPLVVGLAIDSDSYSSLPTGYEYQGYPLPLIGFSVDLIPSLNPTSNGNALHLSLKGAYVNRKVTIKRPILDNTEAGKGHAKISGYYIDLQGYYPYTLNNLITVTPFAGLTFNQTSRSAYSETQGTKLAVHYQELNAHSLLAKIGLGIEYTVNAKLKLDSKAGLLWHLSHHQGDFQSHIDYLGQQKINYNDNKKQLAQRPFASVGLTYQLDKQSSVNTTTNWQMTPYRNQDIHMGIGYTYRF
;
A
#
# COMPACT_ATOMS: atom_id res chain seq x y z
N LEU A 1 -3.07 49.38 -18.30
CA LEU A 1 -3.54 48.03 -18.53
C LEU A 1 -3.75 47.69 -20.01
N GLN A 2 -4.47 48.50 -20.81
CA GLN A 2 -4.64 48.24 -22.25
C GLN A 2 -3.34 48.43 -23.05
N ALA A 3 -2.55 49.49 -22.75
CA ALA A 3 -1.25 49.73 -23.42
C ALA A 3 -0.17 48.68 -23.08
N GLU A 4 -0.26 48.02 -21.93
CA GLU A 4 0.67 46.92 -21.57
C GLU A 4 0.31 45.62 -22.30
N GLN A 5 -0.98 45.38 -22.51
CA GLN A 5 -1.44 44.20 -23.29
C GLN A 5 -1.07 44.31 -24.76
N GLU A 6 -1.22 45.48 -25.39
CA GLU A 6 -0.81 45.70 -26.78
C GLU A 6 0.69 45.55 -26.96
N LYS A 7 1.51 46.00 -26.01
CA LYS A 7 2.95 45.85 -26.06
C LYS A 7 3.41 44.39 -25.92
N ALA A 8 2.78 43.63 -25.05
CA ALA A 8 3.05 42.20 -24.88
C ALA A 8 2.65 41.37 -26.11
N GLU A 9 1.59 41.78 -26.80
CA GLU A 9 1.14 41.10 -28.03
C GLU A 9 2.03 41.43 -29.23
N GLN A 10 2.53 42.67 -29.33
CA GLN A 10 3.52 43.04 -30.34
C GLN A 10 4.87 42.34 -30.16
N GLU A 11 5.34 42.19 -28.89
CA GLU A 11 6.57 41.42 -28.62
C GLU A 11 6.41 39.93 -28.94
N ARG A 12 5.23 39.36 -28.73
CA ARG A 12 4.94 37.98 -29.09
C ARG A 12 4.91 37.75 -30.59
N LEU A 13 4.33 38.68 -31.35
CA LEU A 13 4.28 38.61 -32.80
C LEU A 13 5.66 38.80 -33.41
N ALA A 14 6.49 39.67 -32.85
CA ALA A 14 7.88 39.89 -33.31
C ALA A 14 8.74 38.63 -33.09
N ARG A 15 8.56 37.91 -31.99
CA ARG A 15 9.25 36.60 -31.74
C ARG A 15 8.81 35.51 -32.71
N LEU A 16 7.52 35.46 -33.05
CA LEU A 16 6.99 34.49 -34.03
C LEU A 16 7.45 34.78 -35.48
N GLN A 17 7.78 36.04 -35.79
CA GLN A 17 8.36 36.41 -37.10
C GLN A 17 9.86 36.11 -37.14
N ALA A 18 10.60 36.31 -36.06
CA ALA A 18 12.01 35.98 -35.97
C ALA A 18 12.29 34.47 -36.07
N ASP A 19 11.39 33.63 -35.59
CA ASP A 19 11.48 32.15 -35.73
C ASP A 19 11.20 31.66 -37.16
N LYS A 20 10.62 32.47 -38.04
CA LYS A 20 10.35 32.12 -39.44
C LYS A 20 11.48 32.52 -40.40
N GLU A 21 12.46 33.32 -40.01
CA GLU A 21 13.58 33.80 -40.82
C GLU A 21 14.89 33.07 -40.55
N LEU A 22 14.89 31.91 -39.88
CA LEU A 22 16.09 31.06 -39.81
C LEU A 22 16.32 30.40 -41.17
N PRO A 23 17.51 30.53 -41.77
CA PRO A 23 17.83 29.90 -43.06
C PRO A 23 17.75 28.36 -42.92
N PRO A 24 17.34 27.65 -43.98
CA PRO A 24 17.29 26.20 -43.94
C PRO A 24 18.67 25.63 -43.67
N VAL A 25 18.82 24.89 -42.58
CA VAL A 25 20.03 24.12 -42.27
C VAL A 25 20.18 23.07 -43.36
N GLU A 26 21.31 23.10 -44.07
CA GLU A 26 21.60 22.20 -45.18
C GLU A 26 21.43 20.75 -44.78
N ASP A 27 20.58 20.05 -45.51
CA ASP A 27 20.19 18.65 -45.28
C ASP A 27 21.38 17.65 -45.32
N GLU A 28 22.51 18.05 -45.89
CA GLU A 28 23.72 17.21 -45.97
C GLU A 28 24.39 16.93 -44.61
N GLN A 29 24.40 17.89 -43.69
CA GLN A 29 25.02 17.67 -42.37
C GLN A 29 24.16 16.79 -41.46
N VAL A 30 22.84 16.85 -41.64
CA VAL A 30 21.90 15.98 -40.89
C VAL A 30 21.91 14.54 -41.43
N GLN A 31 22.12 14.39 -42.75
CA GLN A 31 22.28 13.06 -43.36
C GLN A 31 23.61 12.41 -42.98
N GLN A 32 24.72 13.14 -42.98
CA GLN A 32 26.01 12.61 -42.53
C GLN A 32 26.04 12.29 -41.03
N ALA A 33 25.32 13.05 -40.19
CA ALA A 33 25.18 12.73 -38.79
C ALA A 33 24.30 11.48 -38.54
N LYS A 34 23.23 11.30 -39.33
CA LYS A 34 22.39 10.09 -39.29
C LYS A 34 23.10 8.85 -39.83
N GLU A 35 23.92 8.96 -40.84
CA GLU A 35 24.74 7.85 -41.31
C GLU A 35 25.84 7.46 -40.32
N LYS A 36 26.54 8.43 -39.72
CA LYS A 36 27.54 8.14 -38.68
C LYS A 36 26.93 7.55 -37.41
N VAL A 37 25.68 7.88 -37.06
CA VAL A 37 24.96 7.25 -35.95
C VAL A 37 24.52 5.85 -36.32
N LYS A 38 24.04 5.62 -37.55
CA LYS A 38 23.71 4.28 -38.06
C LYS A 38 24.93 3.38 -38.19
N GLU A 39 26.07 3.90 -38.67
CA GLU A 39 27.32 3.13 -38.71
C GLU A 39 27.87 2.81 -37.32
N LYS A 40 27.73 3.71 -36.33
CA LYS A 40 28.06 3.42 -34.92
C LYS A 40 27.11 2.46 -34.27
N GLU A 41 25.83 2.46 -34.61
CA GLU A 41 24.86 1.46 -34.12
C GLU A 41 25.04 0.08 -34.78
N THR A 42 25.35 0.05 -36.08
CA THR A 42 25.64 -1.20 -36.80
C THR A 42 27.01 -1.78 -36.39
N ALA A 43 28.02 -0.93 -36.16
CA ALA A 43 29.31 -1.39 -35.65
C ALA A 43 29.29 -1.85 -34.19
N LYS A 44 28.35 -1.34 -33.36
CA LYS A 44 28.10 -1.86 -32.01
C LYS A 44 27.29 -3.16 -32.02
N SER A 45 26.57 -3.46 -33.10
CA SER A 45 25.77 -4.69 -33.21
C SER A 45 26.56 -5.90 -33.69
N SER A 46 27.78 -5.75 -34.22
CA SER A 46 28.49 -6.86 -34.88
C SER A 46 29.67 -7.46 -34.13
N THR A 47 29.97 -7.01 -32.90
CA THR A 47 31.01 -7.62 -32.06
C THR A 47 30.65 -7.67 -30.56
N ALA A 48 29.39 -7.83 -30.21
CA ALA A 48 29.04 -8.31 -28.88
C ALA A 48 29.35 -9.81 -28.87
N ILE A 49 30.58 -10.19 -28.54
CA ILE A 49 30.88 -11.49 -27.95
C ILE A 49 29.89 -11.60 -26.80
N SER A 50 28.85 -12.40 -26.97
CA SER A 50 27.87 -12.64 -25.90
C SER A 50 28.66 -13.24 -24.74
N LYS A 51 28.94 -12.45 -23.70
CA LYS A 51 29.54 -12.98 -22.50
C LYS A 51 28.67 -14.15 -22.04
N PRO A 52 29.25 -15.28 -21.63
CA PRO A 52 28.48 -16.41 -21.15
C PRO A 52 27.62 -15.94 -19.97
N ILE A 53 26.36 -16.39 -19.92
CA ILE A 53 25.46 -16.07 -18.81
C ILE A 53 26.05 -16.68 -17.56
N ASP A 54 26.17 -15.86 -16.51
CA ASP A 54 26.59 -16.29 -15.19
C ASP A 54 25.38 -16.91 -14.46
N VAL A 55 25.42 -18.23 -14.32
CA VAL A 55 24.36 -19.02 -13.69
C VAL A 55 24.22 -18.68 -12.20
N GLU A 56 25.33 -18.46 -11.49
CA GLU A 56 25.32 -18.13 -10.06
C GLU A 56 24.69 -16.74 -9.83
N ASN A 57 25.08 -15.75 -10.63
CA ASN A 57 24.48 -14.42 -10.56
C ASN A 57 23.01 -14.44 -11.00
N SER A 58 22.63 -15.30 -11.94
CA SER A 58 21.22 -15.52 -12.31
C SER A 58 20.41 -16.04 -11.12
N TYR A 59 20.95 -16.96 -10.34
CA TYR A 59 20.32 -17.46 -9.12
C TYR A 59 20.23 -16.38 -8.03
N LYS A 60 21.28 -15.59 -7.83
CA LYS A 60 21.25 -14.44 -6.90
C LYS A 60 20.18 -13.42 -7.30
N SER A 61 20.04 -13.15 -8.60
CA SER A 61 19.00 -12.28 -9.14
C SER A 61 17.59 -12.81 -8.82
N MET A 62 17.35 -14.12 -8.97
CA MET A 62 16.08 -14.76 -8.60
C MET A 62 15.84 -14.73 -7.09
N GLN A 63 16.89 -14.88 -6.27
CA GLN A 63 16.79 -14.77 -4.81
C GLN A 63 16.36 -13.35 -4.40
N LEU A 64 16.93 -12.31 -5.02
CA LEU A 64 16.49 -10.92 -4.79
C LEU A 64 15.03 -10.71 -5.20
N MET A 65 14.59 -11.33 -6.30
CA MET A 65 13.19 -11.30 -6.71
C MET A 65 12.27 -11.94 -5.68
N ALA A 66 12.69 -13.07 -5.08
CA ALA A 66 11.93 -13.73 -4.02
C ALA A 66 11.79 -12.83 -2.79
N GLU A 67 12.89 -12.27 -2.29
CA GLU A 67 12.88 -11.37 -1.13
C GLU A 67 11.98 -10.15 -1.36
N ASN A 68 12.06 -9.53 -2.54
CA ASN A 68 11.23 -8.39 -2.88
C ASN A 68 9.77 -8.78 -3.10
N GLY A 69 9.49 -9.99 -3.59
CA GLY A 69 8.13 -10.52 -3.71
C GLY A 69 7.44 -10.71 -2.36
N TYR A 70 8.15 -11.22 -1.37
CA TYR A 70 7.64 -11.32 0.00
C TYR A 70 7.41 -9.96 0.65
N LYS A 71 8.32 -9.00 0.46
CA LYS A 71 8.13 -7.62 0.93
C LYS A 71 6.92 -6.95 0.30
N LEU A 72 6.67 -7.22 -0.98
CA LEU A 72 5.49 -6.70 -1.67
C LEU A 72 4.18 -7.27 -1.06
N ILE A 73 4.16 -8.55 -0.73
CA ILE A 73 3.03 -9.19 -0.03
C ILE A 73 2.81 -8.52 1.33
N ASP A 74 3.85 -8.36 2.14
CA ASP A 74 3.77 -7.69 3.44
C ASP A 74 3.25 -6.25 3.30
N MET A 75 3.72 -5.51 2.29
CA MET A 75 3.26 -4.15 2.00
C MET A 75 1.76 -4.10 1.67
N GLN A 76 1.27 -5.02 0.82
CA GLN A 76 -0.15 -5.09 0.48
C GLN A 76 -1.01 -5.46 1.69
N GLN A 77 -0.56 -6.38 2.54
CA GLN A 77 -1.25 -6.73 3.80
C GLN A 77 -1.34 -5.52 4.75
N GLY A 78 -0.29 -4.71 4.84
CA GLY A 78 -0.29 -3.47 5.60
C GLY A 78 -1.31 -2.45 5.08
N GLN A 79 -1.39 -2.26 3.76
CA GLN A 79 -2.36 -1.38 3.12
C GLN A 79 -3.80 -1.83 3.39
N LEU A 80 -4.09 -3.11 3.21
CA LEU A 80 -5.42 -3.69 3.49
C LEU A 80 -5.82 -3.49 4.97
N ARG A 81 -4.89 -3.72 5.90
CA ARG A 81 -5.12 -3.51 7.33
C ARG A 81 -5.45 -2.05 7.63
N TYR A 82 -4.70 -1.11 7.05
CA TYR A 82 -4.94 0.31 7.26
C TYR A 82 -6.33 0.70 6.73
N LEU A 83 -6.65 0.32 5.49
CA LEU A 83 -7.92 0.67 4.86
C LEU A 83 -9.13 0.10 5.61
N ALA A 84 -9.04 -1.14 6.10
CA ALA A 84 -10.08 -1.75 6.94
C ALA A 84 -10.35 -0.92 8.22
N SER A 85 -9.36 -0.15 8.68
CA SER A 85 -9.46 0.72 9.85
C SER A 85 -9.78 2.18 9.52
N ALA A 86 -9.78 2.57 8.24
CA ALA A 86 -9.94 3.95 7.78
C ALA A 86 -11.41 4.40 7.68
N THR A 87 -12.37 3.60 8.15
CA THR A 87 -13.78 3.99 8.19
C THR A 87 -14.01 5.09 9.22
N CYS A 88 -14.87 6.07 8.89
CA CYS A 88 -15.14 7.18 9.78
C CYS A 88 -16.06 6.79 10.94
N SER A 89 -15.93 7.51 12.06
CA SER A 89 -16.81 7.35 13.24
C SER A 89 -17.97 8.32 13.17
N VAL A 90 -19.19 7.80 13.23
CA VAL A 90 -20.42 8.63 13.22
C VAL A 90 -20.63 9.42 14.52
N GLY A 91 -20.02 8.97 15.63
CA GLY A 91 -20.26 9.58 16.95
C GLY A 91 -21.73 9.49 17.33
N THR A 92 -22.33 10.61 17.74
CA THR A 92 -23.77 10.74 18.06
C THR A 92 -24.65 10.95 16.83
N GLU A 93 -24.05 11.30 15.69
CA GLU A 93 -24.75 11.58 14.44
C GLU A 93 -25.15 10.29 13.69
N LYS A 94 -25.93 10.44 12.62
CA LYS A 94 -26.41 9.30 11.83
C LYS A 94 -25.42 8.87 10.75
N ALA A 95 -24.64 9.80 10.23
CA ALA A 95 -23.73 9.52 9.15
C ALA A 95 -22.43 10.31 9.28
N CYS A 96 -21.39 9.85 8.62
CA CYS A 96 -20.14 10.58 8.45
C CYS A 96 -19.54 10.36 7.06
N LEU A 97 -18.76 11.34 6.64
CA LEU A 97 -17.90 11.28 5.47
C LEU A 97 -16.49 11.73 5.89
N SER A 98 -15.48 11.00 5.44
CA SER A 98 -14.09 11.36 5.74
C SER A 98 -13.24 11.29 4.48
N GLY A 99 -12.35 12.28 4.32
CA GLY A 99 -11.21 12.21 3.41
C GLY A 99 -9.94 11.95 4.20
N PHE A 100 -9.08 11.10 3.70
CA PHE A 100 -7.82 10.77 4.38
C PHE A 100 -6.66 10.58 3.41
N THR A 101 -5.47 10.80 3.92
CA THR A 101 -4.20 10.45 3.25
C THR A 101 -3.32 9.75 4.27
N HIS A 102 -2.63 8.70 3.85
CA HIS A 102 -1.65 8.03 4.69
C HIS A 102 -0.38 7.66 3.93
N TYR A 103 0.72 7.69 4.65
CA TYR A 103 2.03 7.22 4.24
C TYR A 103 2.30 5.86 4.87
N GLN A 104 2.74 4.89 4.07
CA GLN A 104 3.26 3.61 4.54
C GLN A 104 4.75 3.53 4.26
N ASN A 105 5.49 2.99 5.21
CA ASN A 105 6.87 2.58 5.04
C ASN A 105 7.08 1.14 5.53
N ILE A 106 7.68 0.32 4.69
CA ILE A 106 8.12 -1.02 5.04
C ILE A 106 9.50 -1.26 4.43
N ASP A 107 10.53 -1.31 5.28
CA ASP A 107 11.94 -1.38 4.87
C ASP A 107 12.27 -0.20 3.90
N LYS A 108 12.60 -0.47 2.65
CA LYS A 108 12.91 0.54 1.62
C LYS A 108 11.72 0.86 0.71
N ALA A 109 10.62 0.12 0.84
CA ALA A 109 9.40 0.37 0.07
C ALA A 109 8.50 1.36 0.80
N ASN A 110 7.86 2.25 0.05
CA ASN A 110 6.94 3.22 0.63
C ASN A 110 5.81 3.57 -0.35
N ALA A 111 4.69 4.03 0.20
CA ALA A 111 3.55 4.50 -0.58
C ALA A 111 2.84 5.63 0.15
N ILE A 112 2.20 6.51 -0.63
CA ILE A 112 1.23 7.48 -0.15
C ILE A 112 -0.10 7.10 -0.80
N GLN A 113 -1.11 6.86 0.02
CA GLN A 113 -2.46 6.55 -0.42
C GLN A 113 -3.41 7.65 0.01
N THR A 114 -4.34 7.99 -0.85
CA THR A 114 -5.39 8.98 -0.58
C THR A 114 -6.74 8.33 -0.82
N GLY A 115 -7.66 8.54 0.10
CA GLY A 115 -8.95 7.88 0.05
C GLY A 115 -10.08 8.68 0.67
N ILE A 116 -11.25 8.12 0.53
CA ILE A 116 -12.48 8.58 1.16
C ILE A 116 -13.15 7.43 1.89
N SER A 117 -13.85 7.72 2.96
CA SER A 117 -14.70 6.76 3.65
C SER A 117 -16.01 7.39 4.08
N GLY A 118 -17.03 6.58 4.19
CA GLY A 118 -18.33 6.99 4.70
C GLY A 118 -18.90 5.90 5.59
N ALA A 119 -19.71 6.28 6.57
CA ALA A 119 -20.43 5.33 7.41
C ALA A 119 -21.81 5.85 7.74
N TYR A 120 -22.72 4.91 7.99
CA TYR A 120 -24.11 5.19 8.37
C TYR A 120 -24.54 4.32 9.55
N ARG A 121 -25.25 4.92 10.50
CA ARG A 121 -25.78 4.28 11.70
C ARG A 121 -27.23 3.86 11.51
N PHE A 122 -27.47 2.58 11.72
CA PHE A 122 -28.81 1.99 11.81
C PHE A 122 -29.10 1.68 13.28
N ASP A 123 -30.27 2.02 13.78
CA ASP A 123 -30.70 1.69 15.14
C ASP A 123 -31.64 0.46 15.06
N ILE A 124 -31.11 -0.73 15.33
CA ILE A 124 -31.83 -2.00 15.28
C ILE A 124 -32.22 -2.40 16.73
N ASN A 125 -33.50 -2.41 17.05
CA ASN A 125 -33.98 -2.73 18.39
C ASN A 125 -33.23 -1.95 19.49
N GLN A 126 -33.03 -0.66 19.31
CA GLN A 126 -32.26 0.25 20.17
C GLN A 126 -30.76 -0.06 20.27
N THR A 127 -30.25 -0.96 19.46
CA THR A 127 -28.81 -1.21 19.36
C THR A 127 -28.24 -0.55 18.10
N PRO A 128 -27.32 0.39 18.23
CA PRO A 128 -26.69 1.02 17.08
C PRO A 128 -25.77 0.06 16.32
N LEU A 129 -26.06 -0.10 15.02
CA LEU A 129 -25.23 -0.79 14.05
C LEU A 129 -24.68 0.24 13.06
N VAL A 130 -23.36 0.38 12.97
CA VAL A 130 -22.70 1.27 12.06
C VAL A 130 -22.10 0.47 10.91
N VAL A 131 -22.46 0.81 9.67
CA VAL A 131 -21.91 0.21 8.46
C VAL A 131 -21.09 1.25 7.73
N GLY A 132 -19.85 0.93 7.44
CA GLY A 132 -18.89 1.82 6.77
C GLY A 132 -18.29 1.21 5.52
N LEU A 133 -17.94 2.09 4.58
CA LEU A 133 -17.18 1.78 3.36
C LEU A 133 -16.01 2.74 3.25
N ALA A 134 -14.91 2.26 2.68
CA ALA A 134 -13.74 3.06 2.41
C ALA A 134 -13.13 2.66 1.05
N ILE A 135 -12.57 3.62 0.36
CA ILE A 135 -11.86 3.43 -0.90
C ILE A 135 -10.60 4.27 -0.84
N ASP A 136 -9.46 3.71 -1.22
CA ASP A 136 -8.23 4.47 -1.39
C ASP A 136 -7.49 4.09 -2.67
N SER A 137 -6.58 4.95 -3.10
CA SER A 137 -5.70 4.72 -4.24
C SER A 137 -4.31 5.29 -3.95
N ASP A 138 -3.30 4.66 -4.56
CA ASP A 138 -1.93 5.18 -4.45
C ASP A 138 -1.78 6.48 -5.22
N SER A 139 -1.46 7.55 -4.50
CA SER A 139 -1.03 8.83 -5.09
C SER A 139 0.46 8.80 -5.43
N TYR A 140 1.22 8.00 -4.71
CA TYR A 140 2.63 7.71 -4.94
C TYR A 140 2.97 6.32 -4.41
N SER A 141 3.84 5.58 -5.11
CA SER A 141 4.35 4.30 -4.63
C SER A 141 5.76 4.03 -5.12
N SER A 142 6.63 3.60 -4.22
CA SER A 142 7.92 3.00 -4.48
C SER A 142 7.87 1.56 -3.98
N LEU A 143 7.52 0.65 -4.87
CA LEU A 143 7.41 -0.76 -4.55
C LEU A 143 8.80 -1.38 -4.31
N PRO A 144 8.89 -2.56 -3.70
CA PRO A 144 10.14 -3.30 -3.61
C PRO A 144 10.81 -3.44 -4.96
N THR A 145 12.15 -3.40 -4.97
CA THR A 145 12.96 -3.39 -6.20
C THR A 145 12.53 -4.48 -7.20
N GLY A 146 12.32 -4.05 -8.44
CA GLY A 146 11.87 -4.92 -9.52
C GLY A 146 10.35 -4.97 -9.71
N TYR A 147 9.56 -4.37 -8.83
CA TYR A 147 8.10 -4.32 -8.93
C TYR A 147 7.61 -2.90 -9.22
N GLU A 148 6.69 -2.76 -10.15
CA GLU A 148 6.03 -1.50 -10.50
C GLU A 148 4.56 -1.75 -10.78
N TYR A 149 3.65 -0.86 -10.39
CA TYR A 149 2.25 -1.00 -10.82
C TYR A 149 2.13 -0.81 -12.34
N GLN A 150 1.26 -1.60 -12.96
CA GLN A 150 0.97 -1.50 -14.39
C GLN A 150 -0.16 -0.49 -14.61
N GLY A 151 0.19 0.68 -15.13
CA GLY A 151 -0.76 1.77 -15.33
C GLY A 151 -1.23 2.37 -14.00
N TYR A 152 -2.45 2.93 -13.99
CA TYR A 152 -3.06 3.45 -12.78
C TYR A 152 -3.58 2.28 -11.92
N PRO A 153 -3.10 2.11 -10.67
CA PRO A 153 -3.51 0.99 -9.84
C PRO A 153 -5.00 1.09 -9.48
N LEU A 154 -5.72 -0.02 -9.56
CA LEU A 154 -7.09 -0.08 -9.06
C LEU A 154 -7.13 0.25 -7.57
N PRO A 155 -8.16 0.99 -7.12
CA PRO A 155 -8.31 1.33 -5.71
C PRO A 155 -8.49 0.08 -4.84
N LEU A 156 -8.07 0.18 -3.58
CA LEU A 156 -8.45 -0.76 -2.55
C LEU A 156 -9.87 -0.43 -2.08
N ILE A 157 -10.59 -1.45 -1.64
CA ILE A 157 -11.94 -1.30 -1.11
C ILE A 157 -11.97 -1.88 0.30
N GLY A 158 -12.46 -1.09 1.26
CA GLY A 158 -12.63 -1.48 2.66
C GLY A 158 -14.07 -1.40 3.10
N PHE A 159 -14.43 -2.19 4.10
CA PHE A 159 -15.75 -2.13 4.76
C PHE A 159 -15.62 -2.31 6.26
N SER A 160 -16.60 -1.83 7.01
CA SER A 160 -16.76 -2.12 8.42
C SER A 160 -18.24 -2.32 8.80
N VAL A 161 -18.45 -3.15 9.80
CA VAL A 161 -19.74 -3.34 10.47
C VAL A 161 -19.47 -3.35 11.96
N ASP A 162 -19.92 -2.30 12.64
CA ASP A 162 -19.64 -2.09 14.06
C ASP A 162 -20.96 -2.08 14.86
N LEU A 163 -21.08 -2.97 15.84
CA LEU A 163 -22.16 -2.98 16.81
C LEU A 163 -21.70 -2.22 18.05
N ILE A 164 -22.31 -1.04 18.31
CA ILE A 164 -21.85 -0.09 19.33
C ILE A 164 -22.97 0.26 20.32
N PRO A 165 -23.32 -0.62 21.28
CA PRO A 165 -24.42 -0.40 22.20
C PRO A 165 -24.28 0.90 23.04
N SER A 166 -23.06 1.35 23.30
CA SER A 166 -22.80 2.60 24.06
C SER A 166 -23.28 3.88 23.37
N LEU A 167 -23.55 3.85 22.06
CA LEU A 167 -24.17 4.98 21.35
C LEU A 167 -25.68 5.11 21.64
N ASN A 168 -26.29 4.13 22.27
CA ASN A 168 -27.67 4.26 22.74
C ASN A 168 -27.74 5.29 23.89
N PRO A 169 -28.60 6.33 23.81
CA PRO A 169 -28.75 7.34 24.87
C PRO A 169 -29.13 6.77 26.25
N THR A 170 -29.74 5.59 26.29
CA THR A 170 -30.12 4.90 27.52
C THR A 170 -29.01 3.99 28.10
N SER A 171 -27.89 3.87 27.40
CA SER A 171 -26.76 3.05 27.84
C SER A 171 -25.95 3.77 28.92
N ASN A 172 -25.45 3.01 29.90
CA ASN A 172 -24.52 3.53 30.92
C ASN A 172 -23.10 3.81 30.38
N GLY A 173 -22.91 3.78 29.06
CA GLY A 173 -21.62 4.06 28.38
C GLY A 173 -20.68 2.87 28.32
N ASN A 174 -20.74 1.94 29.28
CA ASN A 174 -19.88 0.75 29.31
C ASN A 174 -20.64 -0.45 28.73
N ALA A 175 -20.27 -0.87 27.53
CA ALA A 175 -20.90 -2.00 26.85
C ALA A 175 -19.88 -2.75 25.97
N LEU A 176 -20.11 -4.04 25.76
CA LEU A 176 -19.32 -4.81 24.81
C LEU A 176 -19.68 -4.37 23.38
N HIS A 177 -18.69 -3.95 22.65
CA HIS A 177 -18.78 -3.63 21.25
C HIS A 177 -18.23 -4.78 20.42
N LEU A 178 -18.81 -4.99 19.23
CA LEU A 178 -18.30 -5.94 18.24
C LEU A 178 -18.01 -5.20 16.94
N SER A 179 -16.90 -5.52 16.33
CA SER A 179 -16.44 -4.91 15.07
C SER A 179 -16.00 -5.99 14.09
N LEU A 180 -16.57 -5.96 12.89
CA LEU A 180 -16.13 -6.74 11.74
C LEU A 180 -15.64 -5.78 10.68
N LYS A 181 -14.39 -5.91 10.28
CA LYS A 181 -13.76 -5.06 9.26
C LYS A 181 -13.12 -5.91 8.18
N GLY A 182 -13.06 -5.37 6.98
CA GLY A 182 -12.36 -6.05 5.91
C GLY A 182 -11.90 -5.09 4.82
N ALA A 183 -10.98 -5.59 4.01
CA ALA A 183 -10.50 -4.88 2.83
C ALA A 183 -10.07 -5.87 1.73
N TYR A 184 -10.10 -5.40 0.50
CA TYR A 184 -9.78 -6.17 -0.70
C TYR A 184 -8.90 -5.39 -1.66
N VAL A 185 -7.95 -6.09 -2.30
CA VAL A 185 -7.06 -5.56 -3.33
C VAL A 185 -7.00 -6.49 -4.54
N ASN A 186 -6.96 -5.90 -5.74
CA ASN A 186 -6.65 -6.60 -6.99
C ASN A 186 -5.97 -5.62 -7.94
N ARG A 187 -4.66 -5.79 -8.14
CA ARG A 187 -3.81 -4.86 -8.90
C ARG A 187 -2.91 -5.60 -9.86
N LYS A 188 -2.56 -4.97 -10.98
CA LYS A 188 -1.59 -5.49 -11.93
C LYS A 188 -0.22 -4.88 -11.66
N VAL A 189 0.82 -5.70 -11.74
CA VAL A 189 2.21 -5.28 -11.58
C VAL A 189 3.05 -5.72 -12.77
N THR A 190 3.99 -4.88 -13.12
CA THR A 190 5.12 -5.20 -13.99
C THR A 190 6.27 -5.64 -13.08
N ILE A 191 6.92 -6.72 -13.44
CA ILE A 191 8.02 -7.29 -12.67
C ILE A 191 9.25 -7.31 -13.55
N LYS A 192 10.34 -6.70 -13.08
CA LYS A 192 11.64 -6.64 -13.74
C LYS A 192 12.66 -7.36 -12.88
N ARG A 193 13.29 -8.36 -13.44
CA ARG A 193 14.36 -9.10 -12.74
C ARG A 193 15.57 -8.18 -12.52
N PRO A 194 16.15 -8.10 -11.30
CA PRO A 194 17.36 -7.35 -11.05
C PRO A 194 18.51 -7.84 -11.95
N ILE A 195 19.19 -6.93 -12.60
CA ILE A 195 20.34 -7.24 -13.47
C ILE A 195 21.58 -7.25 -12.60
N LEU A 196 22.31 -8.37 -12.61
CA LEU A 196 23.63 -8.54 -12.04
C LEU A 196 24.65 -8.75 -13.17
N ASP A 197 25.94 -8.82 -12.83
CA ASP A 197 26.98 -9.00 -13.81
C ASP A 197 26.76 -10.30 -14.61
N ASN A 198 26.77 -10.15 -15.95
CA ASN A 198 26.54 -11.23 -16.93
C ASN A 198 25.19 -11.98 -16.73
N THR A 199 24.15 -11.28 -16.28
CA THR A 199 22.78 -11.81 -16.24
C THR A 199 21.91 -11.13 -17.30
N GLU A 200 20.84 -11.81 -17.73
CA GLU A 200 19.83 -11.25 -18.61
C GLU A 200 18.79 -10.45 -17.83
N ALA A 201 18.27 -9.39 -18.43
CA ALA A 201 17.13 -8.67 -17.94
C ALA A 201 15.85 -9.42 -18.34
N GLY A 202 15.05 -9.81 -17.35
CA GLY A 202 13.75 -10.40 -17.59
C GLY A 202 12.63 -9.45 -17.14
N LYS A 203 11.55 -9.34 -17.93
CA LYS A 203 10.37 -8.55 -17.61
C LYS A 203 9.11 -9.35 -17.87
N GLY A 204 8.19 -9.33 -16.92
CA GLY A 204 6.89 -9.99 -17.01
C GLY A 204 5.81 -9.19 -16.30
N HIS A 205 4.59 -9.74 -16.28
CA HIS A 205 3.42 -9.12 -15.66
C HIS A 205 2.70 -10.13 -14.78
N ALA A 206 2.24 -9.67 -13.62
CA ALA A 206 1.47 -10.47 -12.68
C ALA A 206 0.29 -9.66 -12.12
N LYS A 207 -0.60 -10.36 -11.42
CA LYS A 207 -1.64 -9.75 -10.59
C LYS A 207 -1.29 -9.96 -9.12
N ILE A 208 -1.57 -8.95 -8.30
CA ILE A 208 -1.58 -9.05 -6.86
C ILE A 208 -3.03 -8.97 -6.43
N SER A 209 -3.47 -9.96 -5.68
CA SER A 209 -4.79 -10.00 -5.08
C SER A 209 -4.70 -10.37 -3.62
N GLY A 210 -5.61 -9.84 -2.82
CA GLY A 210 -5.63 -10.17 -1.40
C GLY A 210 -6.84 -9.62 -0.69
N TYR A 211 -7.07 -10.15 0.50
CA TYR A 211 -8.10 -9.67 1.41
C TYR A 211 -7.65 -9.77 2.86
N TYR A 212 -8.25 -8.92 3.65
CA TYR A 212 -8.06 -8.80 5.08
C TYR A 212 -9.42 -8.79 5.77
N ILE A 213 -9.57 -9.57 6.83
CA ILE A 213 -10.78 -9.62 7.66
C ILE A 213 -10.35 -9.56 9.12
N ASP A 214 -10.97 -8.70 9.90
CA ASP A 214 -10.71 -8.51 11.32
C ASP A 214 -12.01 -8.52 12.10
N LEU A 215 -12.15 -9.48 13.00
CA LEU A 215 -13.25 -9.58 13.96
C LEU A 215 -12.73 -9.26 15.35
N GLN A 216 -13.29 -8.25 16.01
CA GLN A 216 -12.83 -7.79 17.30
C GLN A 216 -13.98 -7.51 18.25
N GLY A 217 -13.86 -7.97 19.49
CA GLY A 217 -14.63 -7.50 20.62
C GLY A 217 -13.82 -6.51 21.44
N TYR A 218 -14.43 -5.42 21.89
CA TYR A 218 -13.79 -4.43 22.75
C TYR A 218 -14.77 -3.85 23.77
N TYR A 219 -14.25 -3.51 24.93
CA TYR A 219 -15.06 -3.01 26.02
C TYR A 219 -14.50 -1.68 26.55
N PRO A 220 -15.06 -0.53 26.13
CA PRO A 220 -14.69 0.75 26.69
C PRO A 220 -15.09 0.86 28.16
N TYR A 221 -14.13 1.15 29.02
CA TYR A 221 -14.34 1.37 30.44
C TYR A 221 -13.86 2.78 30.80
N THR A 222 -14.79 3.64 31.18
CA THR A 222 -14.52 5.03 31.57
C THR A 222 -14.05 5.06 33.03
N LEU A 223 -12.76 5.33 33.24
CA LEU A 223 -12.17 5.46 34.57
C LEU A 223 -12.59 6.78 35.23
N ASN A 224 -12.60 7.86 34.47
CA ASN A 224 -13.02 9.18 34.86
C ASN A 224 -13.39 10.00 33.62
N ASN A 225 -13.79 11.26 33.80
CA ASN A 225 -14.21 12.13 32.69
C ASN A 225 -13.14 12.40 31.62
N LEU A 226 -11.89 12.04 31.88
CA LEU A 226 -10.76 12.29 30.99
C LEU A 226 -10.18 11.02 30.36
N ILE A 227 -10.34 9.86 31.02
CA ILE A 227 -9.65 8.62 30.63
C ILE A 227 -10.65 7.49 30.41
N THR A 228 -10.62 6.90 29.23
CA THR A 228 -11.31 5.66 28.91
C THR A 228 -10.28 4.60 28.54
N VAL A 229 -10.35 3.42 29.15
CA VAL A 229 -9.51 2.26 28.90
C VAL A 229 -10.32 1.22 28.16
N THR A 230 -9.80 0.67 27.08
CA THR A 230 -10.53 -0.24 26.19
C THR A 230 -9.72 -1.52 25.97
N PRO A 231 -9.88 -2.54 26.80
CA PRO A 231 -9.36 -3.87 26.46
C PRO A 231 -10.08 -4.42 25.24
N PHE A 232 -9.34 -5.14 24.41
CA PHE A 232 -9.87 -5.78 23.20
C PHE A 232 -9.20 -7.12 22.92
N ALA A 233 -9.97 -8.00 22.29
CA ALA A 233 -9.50 -9.27 21.76
C ALA A 233 -10.18 -9.54 20.41
N GLY A 234 -9.54 -10.32 19.56
CA GLY A 234 -10.10 -10.60 18.25
C GLY A 234 -9.31 -11.63 17.44
N LEU A 235 -9.80 -11.84 16.23
CA LEU A 235 -9.20 -12.70 15.22
C LEU A 235 -9.01 -11.90 13.94
N THR A 236 -7.85 -12.07 13.32
CA THR A 236 -7.55 -11.46 12.04
C THR A 236 -7.18 -12.55 11.06
N PHE A 237 -7.82 -12.53 9.89
CA PHE A 237 -7.44 -13.37 8.75
C PHE A 237 -6.94 -12.47 7.62
N ASN A 238 -5.82 -12.83 7.03
CA ASN A 238 -5.31 -12.18 5.83
C ASN A 238 -4.81 -13.20 4.82
N GLN A 239 -4.98 -12.87 3.55
CA GLN A 239 -4.42 -13.61 2.43
C GLN A 239 -4.01 -12.62 1.36
N THR A 240 -2.82 -12.82 0.78
CA THR A 240 -2.32 -12.05 -0.34
C THR A 240 -1.53 -12.98 -1.26
N SER A 241 -1.76 -12.87 -2.56
CA SER A 241 -1.05 -13.64 -3.57
C SER A 241 -0.55 -12.77 -4.72
N ARG A 242 0.56 -13.17 -5.29
CA ARG A 242 1.07 -12.73 -6.58
C ARG A 242 0.90 -13.89 -7.55
N SER A 243 0.11 -13.69 -8.62
CA SER A 243 -0.18 -14.75 -9.59
C SER A 243 1.09 -15.27 -10.28
N ALA A 244 1.06 -16.49 -10.78
CA ALA A 244 2.10 -17.00 -11.66
C ALA A 244 2.31 -16.07 -12.87
N TYR A 245 3.55 -15.99 -13.36
CA TYR A 245 3.89 -15.22 -14.56
C TYR A 245 5.15 -15.76 -15.22
N SER A 246 5.35 -15.38 -16.47
CA SER A 246 6.56 -15.67 -17.24
C SER A 246 7.19 -14.38 -17.73
N GLU A 247 8.50 -14.36 -17.84
CA GLU A 247 9.21 -13.28 -18.49
C GLU A 247 8.93 -13.33 -19.99
N THR A 248 8.50 -12.21 -20.56
CA THR A 248 8.11 -12.10 -21.98
C THR A 248 9.02 -11.15 -22.77
N GLN A 249 9.87 -10.40 -22.08
CA GLN A 249 10.74 -9.39 -22.66
C GLN A 249 12.11 -9.36 -21.98
N GLY A 250 13.14 -9.02 -22.75
CA GLY A 250 14.48 -8.73 -22.25
C GLY A 250 15.35 -9.94 -21.93
N THR A 251 14.91 -11.14 -22.25
CA THR A 251 15.67 -12.38 -22.00
C THR A 251 15.54 -13.35 -23.18
N LYS A 252 16.59 -14.13 -23.42
CA LYS A 252 16.58 -15.30 -24.33
C LYS A 252 16.17 -16.58 -23.56
N LEU A 253 16.47 -16.61 -22.26
CA LEU A 253 16.10 -17.68 -21.35
C LEU A 253 15.04 -17.16 -20.39
N ALA A 254 13.78 -17.27 -20.80
CA ALA A 254 12.65 -16.79 -20.00
C ALA A 254 12.52 -17.62 -18.71
N VAL A 255 12.32 -16.92 -17.60
CA VAL A 255 12.02 -17.54 -16.31
C VAL A 255 10.51 -17.56 -16.12
N HIS A 256 10.01 -18.73 -15.73
CA HIS A 256 8.63 -18.95 -15.36
C HIS A 256 8.52 -19.00 -13.84
N TYR A 257 7.68 -18.16 -13.26
CA TYR A 257 7.50 -18.05 -11.82
C TYR A 257 6.13 -18.58 -11.43
N GLN A 258 6.09 -19.43 -10.42
CA GLN A 258 4.83 -19.92 -9.87
C GLN A 258 4.14 -18.84 -9.00
N GLU A 259 2.90 -19.09 -8.65
CA GLU A 259 2.16 -18.23 -7.72
C GLU A 259 2.88 -18.19 -6.37
N LEU A 260 2.97 -16.97 -5.82
CA LEU A 260 3.44 -16.74 -4.46
C LEU A 260 2.25 -16.35 -3.60
N ASN A 261 1.92 -17.17 -2.60
CA ASN A 261 0.75 -17.01 -1.74
C ASN A 261 1.17 -16.97 -0.28
N ALA A 262 0.60 -16.04 0.47
CA ALA A 262 0.75 -15.96 1.91
C ALA A 262 -0.61 -15.78 2.57
N HIS A 263 -0.91 -16.56 3.59
CA HIS A 263 -2.11 -16.41 4.41
C HIS A 263 -1.82 -16.68 5.88
N SER A 264 -2.56 -15.99 6.74
CA SER A 264 -2.40 -16.12 8.20
C SER A 264 -3.74 -15.96 8.90
N LEU A 265 -3.94 -16.77 9.92
CA LEU A 265 -4.94 -16.56 10.96
C LEU A 265 -4.23 -16.17 12.26
N LEU A 266 -4.61 -15.05 12.83
CA LEU A 266 -3.98 -14.43 13.98
C LEU A 266 -5.00 -14.22 15.10
N ALA A 267 -4.65 -14.59 16.32
CA ALA A 267 -5.32 -14.07 17.50
C ALA A 267 -4.71 -12.71 17.87
N LYS A 268 -5.54 -11.79 18.32
CA LYS A 268 -5.17 -10.43 18.70
C LYS A 268 -5.68 -10.12 20.09
N ILE A 269 -4.83 -9.52 20.92
CA ILE A 269 -5.20 -9.01 22.24
C ILE A 269 -4.47 -7.70 22.48
N GLY A 270 -5.11 -6.78 23.17
CA GLY A 270 -4.46 -5.51 23.50
C GLY A 270 -5.32 -4.60 24.37
N LEU A 271 -4.78 -3.42 24.57
CA LEU A 271 -5.37 -2.35 25.36
C LEU A 271 -5.33 -1.05 24.59
N GLY A 272 -6.44 -0.34 24.58
CA GLY A 272 -6.56 1.03 24.12
C GLY A 272 -6.73 1.99 25.30
N ILE A 273 -6.23 3.20 25.16
CA ILE A 273 -6.42 4.31 26.10
C ILE A 273 -6.83 5.53 25.29
N GLU A 274 -7.97 6.13 25.64
CA GLU A 274 -8.35 7.46 25.15
C GLU A 274 -8.19 8.44 26.29
N TYR A 275 -7.49 9.55 26.04
CA TYR A 275 -7.31 10.66 26.95
C TYR A 275 -7.91 11.94 26.37
N THR A 276 -8.93 12.49 27.02
CA THR A 276 -9.55 13.76 26.66
C THR A 276 -8.75 14.90 27.29
N VAL A 277 -7.88 15.52 26.48
CA VAL A 277 -7.03 16.64 26.94
C VAL A 277 -7.89 17.87 27.26
N ASN A 278 -8.86 18.17 26.41
CA ASN A 278 -9.86 19.22 26.60
C ASN A 278 -11.08 18.94 25.69
N ALA A 279 -12.05 19.85 25.68
CA ALA A 279 -13.30 19.69 24.91
C ALA A 279 -13.08 19.52 23.38
N LYS A 280 -11.92 19.89 22.85
CA LYS A 280 -11.60 19.82 21.41
C LYS A 280 -10.53 18.80 21.07
N LEU A 281 -9.73 18.36 22.04
CA LEU A 281 -8.54 17.56 21.76
C LEU A 281 -8.59 16.24 22.52
N LYS A 282 -8.51 15.13 21.78
CA LYS A 282 -8.41 13.77 22.28
C LYS A 282 -7.14 13.11 21.76
N LEU A 283 -6.49 12.37 22.63
CA LEU A 283 -5.36 11.51 22.32
C LEU A 283 -5.81 10.05 22.51
N ASP A 284 -5.58 9.21 21.54
CA ASP A 284 -5.80 7.76 21.63
C ASP A 284 -4.50 7.01 21.43
N SER A 285 -4.35 5.90 22.12
CA SER A 285 -3.25 4.99 21.95
C SER A 285 -3.75 3.56 22.08
N LYS A 286 -3.13 2.65 21.33
CA LYS A 286 -3.40 1.21 21.41
C LYS A 286 -2.10 0.45 21.36
N ALA A 287 -2.00 -0.62 22.13
CA ALA A 287 -0.87 -1.53 22.05
C ALA A 287 -1.37 -2.96 22.31
N GLY A 288 -0.67 -3.93 21.73
CA GLY A 288 -1.06 -5.31 21.87
C GLY A 288 -0.11 -6.30 21.20
N LEU A 289 -0.55 -7.53 21.18
CA LEU A 289 0.16 -8.66 20.60
C LEU A 289 -0.75 -9.40 19.62
N LEU A 290 -0.13 -9.89 18.55
CA LEU A 290 -0.70 -10.80 17.57
C LEU A 290 0.00 -12.15 17.70
N TRP A 291 -0.77 -13.24 17.77
CA TRP A 291 -0.28 -14.61 17.74
C TRP A 291 -0.71 -15.31 16.48
N HIS A 292 0.22 -15.95 15.79
CA HIS A 292 -0.12 -16.82 14.68
C HIS A 292 -0.77 -18.10 15.18
N LEU A 293 -2.07 -18.26 14.90
CA LEU A 293 -2.78 -19.53 15.06
C LEU A 293 -2.47 -20.46 13.88
N SER A 294 -2.39 -19.88 12.68
CA SER A 294 -1.82 -20.53 11.52
C SER A 294 -1.13 -19.49 10.63
N HIS A 295 -0.07 -19.91 9.95
CA HIS A 295 0.64 -19.08 8.98
C HIS A 295 1.21 -19.97 7.90
N HIS A 296 0.92 -19.60 6.67
CA HIS A 296 1.50 -20.24 5.51
C HIS A 296 2.08 -19.16 4.59
N GLN A 297 3.32 -19.35 4.20
CA GLN A 297 3.96 -18.56 3.16
C GLN A 297 4.52 -19.54 2.14
N GLY A 298 3.98 -19.49 0.93
CA GLY A 298 4.40 -20.36 -0.16
C GLY A 298 5.86 -20.15 -0.52
N ASP A 299 6.50 -21.19 -1.04
CA ASP A 299 7.85 -21.08 -1.56
C ASP A 299 7.86 -20.26 -2.83
N PHE A 300 8.90 -19.47 -3.01
CA PHE A 300 9.16 -18.83 -4.27
C PHE A 300 9.76 -19.86 -5.23
N GLN A 301 9.02 -20.24 -6.25
CA GLN A 301 9.43 -21.24 -7.23
C GLN A 301 9.57 -20.60 -8.60
N SER A 302 10.67 -20.90 -9.26
CA SER A 302 10.97 -20.48 -10.62
C SER A 302 11.51 -21.65 -11.43
N HIS A 303 11.27 -21.60 -12.74
CA HIS A 303 11.71 -22.60 -13.71
C HIS A 303 12.29 -21.88 -14.93
N ILE A 304 13.44 -22.36 -15.38
CA ILE A 304 14.06 -21.94 -16.64
C ILE A 304 14.12 -23.17 -17.53
N ASP A 305 13.61 -23.06 -18.76
CA ASP A 305 13.67 -24.15 -19.72
C ASP A 305 15.12 -24.59 -19.92
N TYR A 306 15.33 -25.91 -19.91
CA TYR A 306 16.63 -26.57 -20.02
C TYR A 306 17.63 -26.40 -18.87
N LEU A 307 17.37 -25.51 -17.89
CA LEU A 307 18.25 -25.29 -16.73
C LEU A 307 17.66 -25.84 -15.42
N GLY A 308 16.37 -26.16 -15.40
CA GLY A 308 15.69 -26.78 -14.27
C GLY A 308 14.92 -25.84 -13.38
N GLN A 309 14.45 -26.38 -12.27
CA GLN A 309 13.61 -25.70 -11.31
C GLN A 309 14.43 -25.20 -10.12
N GLN A 310 14.12 -24.00 -9.65
CA GLN A 310 14.66 -23.45 -8.44
C GLN A 310 13.54 -23.15 -7.45
N LYS A 311 13.78 -23.50 -6.20
CA LYS A 311 12.85 -23.30 -5.09
C LYS A 311 13.57 -22.52 -3.99
N ILE A 312 13.01 -21.39 -3.59
CA ILE A 312 13.50 -20.58 -2.48
C ILE A 312 12.43 -20.59 -1.40
N ASN A 313 12.76 -21.18 -0.26
CA ASN A 313 11.92 -21.17 0.92
C ASN A 313 12.32 -19.99 1.80
N TYR A 314 11.42 -19.06 2.00
CA TYR A 314 11.70 -17.89 2.82
C TYR A 314 11.87 -18.23 4.30
N ASN A 315 11.21 -19.28 4.77
CA ASN A 315 11.29 -19.74 6.15
C ASN A 315 12.65 -20.34 6.53
N ASP A 316 13.38 -20.89 5.57
CA ASP A 316 14.70 -21.49 5.81
C ASP A 316 15.74 -20.42 6.18
N ASN A 317 15.58 -19.21 5.67
CA ASN A 317 16.52 -18.11 5.86
C ASN A 317 16.14 -17.14 6.98
N LYS A 318 14.84 -17.06 7.35
CA LYS A 318 14.33 -16.12 8.36
C LYS A 318 13.29 -16.79 9.23
N LYS A 319 13.64 -17.01 10.50
CA LYS A 319 12.72 -17.56 11.48
C LYS A 319 11.53 -16.62 11.70
N GLN A 320 10.34 -17.14 11.42
CA GLN A 320 9.09 -16.45 11.64
C GLN A 320 8.86 -16.10 13.11
N LEU A 321 8.32 -14.92 13.38
CA LEU A 321 7.86 -14.53 14.71
C LEU A 321 6.45 -15.09 14.95
N ALA A 322 6.32 -15.96 15.94
CA ALA A 322 5.02 -16.48 16.38
C ALA A 322 4.18 -15.39 17.07
N GLN A 323 4.83 -14.45 17.72
CA GLN A 323 4.21 -13.31 18.42
C GLN A 323 4.75 -12.01 17.85
N ARG A 324 3.87 -11.07 17.55
CA ARG A 324 4.23 -9.79 16.95
C ARG A 324 3.57 -8.64 17.73
N PRO A 325 4.36 -7.70 18.24
CA PRO A 325 3.82 -6.50 18.84
C PRO A 325 3.27 -5.55 17.79
N PHE A 326 2.27 -4.78 18.20
CA PHE A 326 1.77 -3.63 17.46
C PHE A 326 1.44 -2.50 18.41
N ALA A 327 1.52 -1.27 17.91
CA ALA A 327 1.14 -0.08 18.64
C ALA A 327 0.57 0.97 17.67
N SER A 328 -0.30 1.81 18.18
CA SER A 328 -0.79 2.99 17.47
C SER A 328 -0.99 4.16 18.41
N VAL A 329 -0.81 5.36 17.87
CA VAL A 329 -1.12 6.63 18.55
C VAL A 329 -1.93 7.47 17.58
N GLY A 330 -3.02 8.05 18.08
CA GLY A 330 -3.87 8.94 17.33
C GLY A 330 -4.11 10.26 18.09
N LEU A 331 -4.40 11.29 17.35
CA LEU A 331 -4.80 12.58 17.88
C LEU A 331 -5.99 13.08 17.07
N THR A 332 -7.07 13.41 17.76
CA THR A 332 -8.29 13.94 17.15
C THR A 332 -8.53 15.37 17.66
N TYR A 333 -8.60 16.32 16.74
CA TYR A 333 -8.95 17.71 17.04
C TYR A 333 -10.32 18.05 16.47
N GLN A 334 -11.26 18.39 17.35
CA GLN A 334 -12.62 18.80 17.00
C GLN A 334 -12.62 20.27 16.58
N LEU A 335 -12.89 20.55 15.32
CA LEU A 335 -12.99 21.91 14.77
C LEU A 335 -14.29 22.58 15.24
N ASP A 336 -15.39 21.86 15.06
CA ASP A 336 -16.75 22.22 15.48
C ASP A 336 -17.55 20.97 15.88
N LYS A 337 -18.86 21.08 16.10
CA LYS A 337 -19.71 19.93 16.53
C LYS A 337 -19.73 18.78 15.50
N GLN A 338 -19.54 19.07 14.22
CA GLN A 338 -19.68 18.13 13.11
C GLN A 338 -18.33 17.73 12.52
N SER A 339 -17.32 18.60 12.60
CA SER A 339 -16.05 18.47 11.88
C SER A 339 -14.89 18.16 12.82
N SER A 340 -14.05 17.22 12.42
CA SER A 340 -12.81 16.88 13.14
C SER A 340 -11.66 16.56 12.17
N VAL A 341 -10.45 16.84 12.62
CA VAL A 341 -9.21 16.37 11.98
C VAL A 341 -8.57 15.34 12.89
N ASN A 342 -8.12 14.25 12.31
CA ASN A 342 -7.43 13.19 13.03
C ASN A 342 -6.08 12.88 12.37
N THR A 343 -5.09 12.59 13.20
CA THR A 343 -3.81 12.02 12.75
C THR A 343 -3.60 10.70 13.45
N THR A 344 -3.00 9.75 12.75
CA THR A 344 -2.70 8.43 13.31
C THR A 344 -1.31 7.98 12.90
N THR A 345 -0.61 7.33 13.82
CA THR A 345 0.61 6.58 13.53
C THR A 345 0.41 5.17 14.01
N ASN A 346 0.56 4.21 13.12
CA ASN A 346 0.46 2.79 13.42
C ASN A 346 1.79 2.12 13.14
N TRP A 347 2.23 1.29 14.05
CA TRP A 347 3.40 0.45 13.91
C TRP A 347 3.04 -1.00 14.18
N GLN A 348 3.51 -1.89 13.34
CA GLN A 348 3.38 -3.32 13.51
C GLN A 348 4.62 -4.04 13.00
N MET A 349 5.04 -5.07 13.68
CA MET A 349 6.08 -5.97 13.19
C MET A 349 5.47 -7.01 12.25
N THR A 350 6.11 -7.23 11.08
CA THR A 350 5.73 -8.28 10.13
C THR A 350 6.20 -9.66 10.63
N PRO A 351 5.72 -10.78 10.04
CA PRO A 351 6.16 -12.11 10.41
C PRO A 351 7.68 -12.28 10.37
N TYR A 352 8.36 -11.58 9.50
CA TYR A 352 9.81 -11.71 9.27
C TYR A 352 10.63 -10.52 9.79
N ARG A 353 10.11 -9.83 10.82
CA ARG A 353 10.77 -8.76 11.56
C ARG A 353 10.97 -7.45 10.79
N ASN A 354 10.29 -7.25 9.67
CA ASN A 354 10.23 -5.93 9.07
C ASN A 354 9.30 -5.04 9.88
N GLN A 355 9.58 -3.75 9.90
CA GLN A 355 8.72 -2.76 10.55
C GLN A 355 7.76 -2.19 9.50
N ASP A 356 6.47 -2.31 9.74
CA ASP A 356 5.42 -1.72 8.93
C ASP A 356 4.85 -0.51 9.67
N ILE A 357 5.13 0.68 9.15
CA ILE A 357 4.77 1.96 9.76
C ILE A 357 3.79 2.67 8.82
N HIS A 358 2.66 3.10 9.40
CA HIS A 358 1.70 3.96 8.71
C HIS A 358 1.55 5.27 9.48
N MET A 359 1.53 6.38 8.76
CA MET A 359 1.22 7.71 9.28
C MET A 359 0.10 8.30 8.44
N GLY A 360 -0.99 8.70 9.07
CA GLY A 360 -2.15 9.21 8.37
C GLY A 360 -2.69 10.51 8.95
N ILE A 361 -3.37 11.25 8.09
CA ILE A 361 -4.18 12.40 8.45
C ILE A 361 -5.53 12.27 7.75
N GLY A 362 -6.59 12.64 8.46
CA GLY A 362 -7.94 12.62 7.92
C GLY A 362 -8.77 13.78 8.41
N TYR A 363 -9.75 14.14 7.61
CA TYR A 363 -10.80 15.08 7.96
C TYR A 363 -12.14 14.35 7.91
N THR A 364 -12.93 14.46 8.97
CA THR A 364 -14.24 13.82 9.09
C THR A 364 -15.32 14.86 9.30
N TYR A 365 -16.39 14.76 8.52
CA TYR A 365 -17.62 15.51 8.68
C TYR A 365 -18.77 14.58 9.06
N ARG A 366 -19.58 14.95 10.07
CA ARG A 366 -20.70 14.19 10.62
C ARG A 366 -22.01 14.93 10.40
N PHE A 367 -23.10 14.21 10.10
CA PHE A 367 -24.42 14.82 9.80
C PHE A 367 -25.58 13.88 10.10
#